data_41e23f817b47d50a972a9ce937efdb3f
#
_entry.id   41e23f817b47d50a972a9ce937efdb3f
#
_cell.length_a   1.000
_cell.length_b   1.000
_cell.length_c   1.000
_cell.angle_alpha   90.00
_cell.angle_beta   90.00
_cell.angle_gamma   90.00
#
_symmetry.space_group_name_H-M   'P 1'
#
loop_
_entity.id
_entity.type
_entity.pdbx_description
1 polymer ?
#
loop_
_entity_poly.entity_id
_entity_poly.type
_entity_poly.pdbx_seq_one_letter_code
_entity_poly.pdbx_strand_id
1 'polypeptide(L)'
;DHEFVCVEDIDVIEKAERQKKLKIEEGIFHLINSIRSKGGNLLISSRIMPNALSIGIKDLESRLQSFSNTTIKEPDDTLVMALLLKYFNDRQIFVKHSNLDYIAARINRTYSSIYEFVNYVDHKSLVLNRKITRPFIDAALRQMEKKY
;
A
#
# COMPACT_ATOMS: atom_id res chain seq x y z
N ASP A 1 25.98 4.50 -17.57
CA ASP A 1 24.72 4.84 -16.85
C ASP A 1 24.02 3.52 -16.50
N HIS A 2 23.83 3.28 -15.21
CA HIS A 2 23.10 2.11 -14.75
C HIS A 2 21.60 2.38 -14.88
N GLU A 3 20.90 1.53 -15.64
CA GLU A 3 19.46 1.60 -15.80
C GLU A 3 18.78 1.15 -14.49
N PHE A 4 17.83 1.93 -13.98
CA PHE A 4 17.00 1.57 -12.84
C PHE A 4 15.55 1.47 -13.31
N VAL A 5 14.92 0.31 -13.11
CA VAL A 5 13.53 0.04 -13.51
C VAL A 5 12.74 -0.39 -12.29
N CYS A 6 11.52 0.16 -12.16
CA CYS A 6 10.55 -0.25 -11.15
C CYS A 6 9.34 -0.89 -11.84
N VAL A 7 8.93 -2.07 -11.36
CA VAL A 7 7.71 -2.76 -11.76
C VAL A 7 6.81 -2.87 -10.54
N GLU A 8 5.66 -2.24 -10.59
CA GLU A 8 4.72 -2.20 -9.47
C GLU A 8 3.62 -3.24 -9.61
N ASP A 9 3.15 -3.75 -8.46
CA ASP A 9 1.99 -4.63 -8.31
C ASP A 9 2.04 -5.88 -9.22
N ILE A 10 3.15 -6.62 -9.21
CA ILE A 10 3.30 -7.83 -10.04
C ILE A 10 2.22 -8.88 -9.77
N ASP A 11 1.59 -8.85 -8.59
CA ASP A 11 0.50 -9.72 -8.19
C ASP A 11 -0.78 -9.53 -9.04
N VAL A 12 -0.85 -8.53 -9.90
CA VAL A 12 -1.91 -8.40 -10.93
C VAL A 12 -2.00 -9.65 -11.83
N ILE A 13 -0.91 -10.39 -11.96
CA ILE A 13 -0.83 -11.68 -12.68
C ILE A 13 -1.87 -12.68 -12.16
N GLU A 14 -2.15 -12.70 -10.84
CA GLU A 14 -3.10 -13.64 -10.23
C GLU A 14 -4.55 -13.43 -10.70
N LYS A 15 -4.89 -12.21 -11.10
CA LYS A 15 -6.23 -11.83 -11.55
C LYS A 15 -6.37 -11.84 -13.07
N ALA A 16 -5.29 -12.09 -13.78
CA ALA A 16 -5.29 -12.05 -15.24
C ALA A 16 -5.83 -13.36 -15.83
N GLU A 17 -6.59 -13.25 -16.90
CA GLU A 17 -6.99 -14.41 -17.70
C GLU A 17 -5.78 -15.13 -18.27
N ARG A 18 -5.88 -16.44 -18.47
CA ARG A 18 -4.75 -17.34 -18.83
C ARG A 18 -3.87 -16.82 -19.98
N GLN A 19 -4.48 -16.34 -21.07
CA GLN A 19 -3.71 -15.82 -22.21
C GLN A 19 -3.00 -14.51 -21.89
N LYS A 20 -3.66 -13.61 -21.14
CA LYS A 20 -3.09 -12.34 -20.71
C LYS A 20 -1.98 -12.57 -19.70
N LYS A 21 -2.20 -13.51 -18.77
CA LYS A 21 -1.23 -13.92 -17.75
C LYS A 21 0.08 -14.33 -18.40
N LEU A 22 0.04 -15.25 -19.39
CA LEU A 22 1.23 -15.72 -20.08
C LEU A 22 2.02 -14.58 -20.74
N LYS A 23 1.33 -13.66 -21.41
CA LYS A 23 1.98 -12.49 -22.04
C LYS A 23 2.65 -11.57 -21.02
N ILE A 24 2.03 -11.38 -19.85
CA ILE A 24 2.61 -10.59 -18.75
C ILE A 24 3.86 -11.28 -18.22
N GLU A 25 3.79 -12.59 -17.99
CA GLU A 25 4.93 -13.40 -17.51
C GLU A 25 6.11 -13.35 -18.50
N GLU A 26 5.85 -13.52 -19.80
CA GLU A 26 6.86 -13.40 -20.86
C GLU A 26 7.48 -11.99 -20.87
N GLY A 27 6.66 -10.95 -20.76
CA GLY A 27 7.12 -9.57 -20.71
C GLY A 27 8.05 -9.30 -19.52
N ILE A 28 7.68 -9.76 -18.32
CA ILE A 28 8.50 -9.63 -17.12
C ILE A 28 9.80 -10.42 -17.25
N PHE A 29 9.73 -11.64 -17.79
CA PHE A 29 10.90 -12.47 -18.03
C PHE A 29 11.91 -11.78 -18.96
N HIS A 30 11.44 -11.23 -20.08
CA HIS A 30 12.29 -10.50 -21.01
C HIS A 30 12.86 -9.22 -20.40
N LEU A 31 12.06 -8.49 -19.59
CA LEU A 31 12.51 -7.30 -18.87
C LEU A 31 13.66 -7.64 -17.90
N ILE A 32 13.50 -8.68 -17.08
CA ILE A 32 14.55 -9.14 -16.16
C ILE A 32 15.84 -9.44 -16.91
N ASN A 33 15.75 -10.15 -18.04
CA ASN A 33 16.90 -10.50 -18.86
C ASN A 33 17.60 -9.25 -19.44
N SER A 34 16.80 -8.32 -19.97
CA SER A 34 17.32 -7.08 -20.55
C SER A 34 18.06 -6.23 -19.51
N ILE A 35 17.46 -6.04 -18.32
CA ILE A 35 18.08 -5.24 -17.24
C ILE A 35 19.36 -5.90 -16.77
N ARG A 36 19.35 -7.24 -16.57
CA ARG A 36 20.52 -7.99 -16.13
C ARG A 36 21.66 -7.91 -17.15
N SER A 37 21.37 -8.00 -18.45
CA SER A 37 22.40 -7.91 -19.50
C SER A 37 23.06 -6.55 -19.60
N LYS A 38 22.34 -5.49 -19.19
CA LYS A 38 22.84 -4.11 -19.13
C LYS A 38 23.49 -3.74 -17.80
N GLY A 39 23.54 -4.65 -16.82
CA GLY A 39 24.04 -4.36 -15.47
C GLY A 39 23.19 -3.39 -14.69
N GLY A 40 21.89 -3.28 -15.04
CA GLY A 40 20.93 -2.40 -14.40
C GLY A 40 20.35 -2.98 -13.10
N ASN A 41 19.50 -2.19 -12.43
CA ASN A 41 18.79 -2.57 -11.21
C ASN A 41 17.30 -2.64 -11.45
N LEU A 42 16.64 -3.66 -10.88
CA LEU A 42 15.21 -3.86 -10.96
C LEU A 42 14.61 -3.91 -9.56
N LEU A 43 13.61 -3.08 -9.32
CA LEU A 43 12.76 -3.12 -8.14
C LEU A 43 11.38 -3.64 -8.55
N ILE A 44 10.87 -4.60 -7.79
CA ILE A 44 9.52 -5.16 -8.02
C ILE A 44 8.72 -5.02 -6.74
N SER A 45 7.50 -4.49 -6.82
CA SER A 45 6.55 -4.51 -5.73
C SER A 45 5.47 -5.58 -5.94
N SER A 46 5.02 -6.18 -4.84
CA SER A 46 3.95 -7.18 -4.82
C SER A 46 3.27 -7.22 -3.47
N ARG A 47 1.97 -7.50 -3.44
CA ARG A 47 1.23 -7.79 -2.19
C ARG A 47 1.33 -9.25 -1.78
N ILE A 48 1.82 -10.10 -2.69
CA ILE A 48 1.97 -11.53 -2.51
C ILE A 48 3.45 -11.86 -2.56
N MET A 49 3.92 -12.70 -1.66
CA MET A 49 5.31 -13.15 -1.66
C MET A 49 5.65 -13.88 -2.96
N PRO A 50 6.87 -13.75 -3.50
CA PRO A 50 7.25 -14.39 -4.77
C PRO A 50 7.02 -15.90 -4.81
N ASN A 51 7.20 -16.59 -3.69
CA ASN A 51 6.97 -18.03 -3.57
C ASN A 51 5.49 -18.45 -3.51
N ALA A 52 4.58 -17.48 -3.32
CA ALA A 52 3.13 -17.71 -3.29
C ALA A 52 2.44 -17.22 -4.57
N LEU A 53 3.19 -16.64 -5.51
CA LEU A 53 2.67 -16.29 -6.83
C LEU A 53 2.55 -17.55 -7.70
N SER A 54 1.41 -17.71 -8.36
CA SER A 54 1.18 -18.79 -9.32
C SER A 54 1.80 -18.43 -10.67
N ILE A 55 3.06 -18.65 -10.87
CA ILE A 55 3.79 -18.37 -12.12
C ILE A 55 3.83 -19.61 -13.00
N GLY A 56 3.41 -19.48 -14.27
CA GLY A 56 3.42 -20.57 -15.24
C GLY A 56 4.82 -20.85 -15.84
N ILE A 57 5.64 -19.79 -15.98
CA ILE A 57 6.99 -19.89 -16.54
C ILE A 57 7.98 -20.21 -15.40
N LYS A 58 8.42 -21.46 -15.30
CA LYS A 58 9.29 -21.95 -14.20
C LYS A 58 10.59 -21.14 -14.03
N ASP A 59 11.20 -20.71 -15.13
CA ASP A 59 12.43 -19.90 -15.06
C ASP A 59 12.16 -18.51 -14.47
N LEU A 60 11.02 -17.89 -14.80
CA LEU A 60 10.58 -16.64 -14.18
C LEU A 60 10.31 -16.82 -12.69
N GLU A 61 9.61 -17.90 -12.31
CA GLU A 61 9.33 -18.23 -10.92
C GLU A 61 10.64 -18.34 -10.12
N SER A 62 11.59 -19.11 -10.58
CA SER A 62 12.90 -19.30 -9.94
C SER A 62 13.66 -17.98 -9.78
N ARG A 63 13.61 -17.10 -10.79
CA ARG A 63 14.26 -15.78 -10.75
C ARG A 63 13.62 -14.87 -9.74
N LEU A 64 12.29 -14.78 -9.70
CA LEU A 64 11.57 -13.97 -8.73
C LEU A 64 11.85 -14.43 -7.29
N GLN A 65 11.93 -15.74 -7.06
CA GLN A 65 12.28 -16.29 -5.75
C GLN A 65 13.73 -16.02 -5.35
N SER A 66 14.64 -15.84 -6.31
CA SER A 66 16.05 -15.53 -6.05
C SER A 66 16.33 -14.06 -5.71
N PHE A 67 15.36 -13.17 -5.85
CA PHE A 67 15.53 -11.77 -5.54
C PHE A 67 15.59 -11.55 -4.02
N SER A 68 16.38 -10.55 -3.62
CA SER A 68 16.35 -10.08 -2.24
C SER A 68 14.99 -9.50 -1.90
N ASN A 69 14.36 -10.02 -0.86
CA ASN A 69 13.01 -9.63 -0.46
C ASN A 69 13.03 -8.78 0.81
N THR A 70 12.20 -7.74 0.81
CA THR A 70 11.90 -6.95 2.00
C THR A 70 10.39 -6.83 2.15
N THR A 71 9.87 -7.20 3.31
CA THR A 71 8.44 -7.11 3.59
C THR A 71 8.14 -5.85 4.38
N ILE A 72 7.23 -5.02 3.87
CA ILE A 72 6.65 -3.90 4.59
C ILE A 72 5.56 -4.46 5.52
N LYS A 73 5.82 -4.40 6.82
CA LYS A 73 4.88 -4.87 7.84
C LYS A 73 3.76 -3.85 8.04
N GLU A 74 2.64 -4.31 8.61
CA GLU A 74 1.60 -3.41 9.11
C GLU A 74 2.17 -2.46 10.18
N PRO A 75 1.65 -1.22 10.26
CA PRO A 75 2.16 -0.24 11.20
C PRO A 75 1.87 -0.65 12.66
N ASP A 76 2.89 -0.53 13.50
CA ASP A 76 2.76 -0.62 14.95
C ASP A 76 2.10 0.64 15.53
N ASP A 77 1.84 0.64 16.86
CA ASP A 77 1.18 1.76 17.53
C ASP A 77 1.91 3.10 17.34
N THR A 78 3.24 3.07 17.37
CA THR A 78 4.07 4.26 17.18
C THR A 78 3.93 4.80 15.78
N LEU A 79 3.98 3.92 14.79
CA LEU A 79 3.87 4.30 13.38
C LEU A 79 2.43 4.73 13.02
N VAL A 80 1.39 4.10 13.59
CA VAL A 80 -0.01 4.55 13.44
C VAL A 80 -0.15 6.00 13.90
N MET A 81 0.39 6.34 15.07
CA MET A 81 0.35 7.71 15.59
C MET A 81 1.12 8.70 14.69
N ALA A 82 2.31 8.31 14.24
CA ALA A 82 3.12 9.13 13.34
C ALA A 82 2.42 9.37 11.99
N LEU A 83 1.77 8.33 11.42
CA LEU A 83 1.01 8.44 10.18
C LEU A 83 -0.22 9.33 10.32
N LEU A 84 -0.98 9.21 11.42
CA LEU A 84 -2.11 10.09 11.70
C LEU A 84 -1.67 11.54 11.79
N LEU A 85 -0.62 11.81 12.56
CA LEU A 85 -0.03 13.16 12.68
C LEU A 85 0.40 13.70 11.32
N LYS A 86 1.16 12.90 10.56
CA LYS A 86 1.63 13.28 9.23
C LYS A 86 0.46 13.61 8.30
N TYR A 87 -0.51 12.71 8.17
CA TYR A 87 -1.60 12.88 7.20
C TYR A 87 -2.55 14.04 7.56
N PHE A 88 -2.77 14.32 8.85
CA PHE A 88 -3.52 15.50 9.28
C PHE A 88 -2.72 16.79 9.03
N ASN A 89 -1.41 16.79 9.32
CA ASN A 89 -0.55 17.95 9.09
C ASN A 89 -0.41 18.27 7.59
N ASP A 90 -0.26 17.26 6.73
CA ASP A 90 -0.21 17.44 5.27
C ASP A 90 -1.46 18.15 4.73
N ARG A 91 -2.59 18.06 5.44
CA ARG A 91 -3.87 18.73 5.12
C ARG A 91 -4.12 19.99 5.95
N GLN A 92 -3.13 20.41 6.74
CA GLN A 92 -3.23 21.57 7.63
C GLN A 92 -4.38 21.46 8.66
N ILE A 93 -4.71 20.24 9.06
CA ILE A 93 -5.75 19.94 10.03
C ILE A 93 -5.13 19.75 11.40
N PHE A 94 -5.48 20.61 12.34
CA PHE A 94 -5.07 20.47 13.73
C PHE A 94 -6.03 19.54 14.48
N VAL A 95 -5.51 18.43 14.99
CA VAL A 95 -6.22 17.47 15.84
C VAL A 95 -5.52 17.39 17.20
N LYS A 96 -6.30 17.52 18.29
CA LYS A 96 -5.77 17.40 19.65
C LYS A 96 -5.17 16.00 19.88
N HIS A 97 -4.07 15.91 20.62
CA HIS A 97 -3.37 14.66 20.90
C HIS A 97 -4.32 13.58 21.46
N SER A 98 -5.19 13.94 22.43
CA SER A 98 -6.18 13.03 23.00
C SER A 98 -7.18 12.46 21.98
N ASN A 99 -7.39 13.13 20.86
CA ASN A 99 -8.21 12.64 19.76
C ASN A 99 -7.40 11.72 18.85
N LEU A 100 -6.11 11.98 18.65
CA LEU A 100 -5.20 11.09 17.92
C LEU A 100 -5.06 9.75 18.65
N ASP A 101 -4.86 9.77 19.96
CA ASP A 101 -4.82 8.57 20.80
C ASP A 101 -6.12 7.75 20.66
N TYR A 102 -7.25 8.44 20.64
CA TYR A 102 -8.55 7.79 20.48
C TYR A 102 -8.72 7.13 19.12
N ILE A 103 -8.28 7.79 18.06
CA ILE A 103 -8.31 7.26 16.69
C ILE A 103 -7.37 6.05 16.63
N ALA A 104 -6.14 6.19 17.07
CA ALA A 104 -5.12 5.14 17.04
C ALA A 104 -5.56 3.85 17.73
N ALA A 105 -6.30 3.97 18.84
CA ALA A 105 -6.81 2.82 19.59
C ALA A 105 -7.97 2.08 18.89
N ARG A 106 -8.57 2.64 17.84
CA ARG A 106 -9.81 2.11 17.21
C ARG A 106 -9.73 1.92 15.72
N ILE A 107 -8.77 2.54 15.08
CA ILE A 107 -8.59 2.43 13.63
C ILE A 107 -7.99 1.10 13.24
N ASN A 108 -8.37 0.59 12.08
CA ASN A 108 -7.73 -0.59 11.50
C ASN A 108 -6.27 -0.28 11.16
N ARG A 109 -5.33 -1.13 11.60
CA ARG A 109 -3.89 -0.89 11.55
C ARG A 109 -3.30 -1.20 10.18
N THR A 110 -3.88 -0.63 9.13
CA THR A 110 -3.32 -0.70 7.78
C THR A 110 -3.04 0.71 7.27
N TYR A 111 -2.01 0.84 6.42
CA TYR A 111 -1.69 2.13 5.79
C TYR A 111 -2.88 2.72 5.04
N SER A 112 -3.62 1.88 4.32
CA SER A 112 -4.81 2.30 3.57
C SER A 112 -5.92 2.80 4.49
N SER A 113 -6.24 2.09 5.57
CA SER A 113 -7.29 2.49 6.51
C SER A 113 -6.97 3.83 7.18
N ILE A 114 -5.72 4.05 7.58
CA ILE A 114 -5.29 5.30 8.19
C ILE A 114 -5.41 6.45 7.19
N TYR A 115 -4.94 6.26 5.97
CA TYR A 115 -5.03 7.25 4.90
C TYR A 115 -6.48 7.58 4.51
N GLU A 116 -7.31 6.55 4.30
CA GLU A 116 -8.73 6.72 3.95
C GLU A 116 -9.52 7.41 5.06
N PHE A 117 -9.23 7.08 6.33
CA PHE A 117 -9.85 7.73 7.47
C PHE A 117 -9.56 9.23 7.49
N VAL A 118 -8.30 9.63 7.35
CA VAL A 118 -7.93 11.04 7.34
C VAL A 118 -8.57 11.77 6.14
N ASN A 119 -8.58 11.16 4.96
CA ASN A 119 -9.26 11.70 3.78
C ASN A 119 -10.77 11.88 4.01
N TYR A 120 -11.41 10.89 4.65
CA TYR A 120 -12.83 10.97 4.96
C TYR A 120 -13.15 12.10 5.95
N VAL A 121 -12.35 12.22 7.02
CA VAL A 121 -12.49 13.27 8.03
C VAL A 121 -12.30 14.66 7.40
N ASP A 122 -11.28 14.82 6.57
CA ASP A 122 -11.00 16.06 5.85
C ASP A 122 -12.20 16.45 4.96
N HIS A 123 -12.56 15.59 4.02
CA HIS A 123 -13.66 15.83 3.10
C HIS A 123 -14.97 16.13 3.83
N LYS A 124 -15.32 15.37 4.86
CA LYS A 124 -16.56 15.55 5.61
C LYS A 124 -16.55 16.84 6.45
N SER A 125 -15.41 17.23 7.02
CA SER A 125 -15.30 18.49 7.77
C SER A 125 -15.53 19.70 6.87
N LEU A 126 -15.00 19.66 5.65
CA LEU A 126 -15.19 20.68 4.63
C LEU A 126 -16.65 20.76 4.15
N VAL A 127 -17.23 19.62 3.75
CA VAL A 127 -18.61 19.56 3.24
C VAL A 127 -19.63 20.02 4.28
N LEU A 128 -19.43 19.64 5.55
CA LEU A 128 -20.34 19.98 6.64
C LEU A 128 -20.01 21.32 7.30
N ASN A 129 -18.91 21.95 6.93
CA ASN A 129 -18.33 23.14 7.57
C ASN A 129 -18.27 22.97 9.10
N ARG A 130 -17.79 21.82 9.58
CA ARG A 130 -17.74 21.48 11.00
C ARG A 130 -16.33 21.26 11.50
N LYS A 131 -16.08 21.69 12.74
CA LYS A 131 -14.84 21.38 13.45
C LYS A 131 -14.73 19.88 13.75
N ILE A 132 -13.50 19.36 13.69
CA ILE A 132 -13.20 17.97 14.01
C ILE A 132 -13.19 17.80 15.53
N THR A 133 -14.34 17.41 16.06
CA THR A 133 -14.58 17.16 17.49
C THR A 133 -14.59 15.66 17.75
N ARG A 134 -14.57 15.26 19.02
CA ARG A 134 -14.66 13.85 19.42
C ARG A 134 -15.91 13.14 18.87
N PRO A 135 -17.13 13.69 18.96
CA PRO A 135 -18.30 13.08 18.34
C PRO A 135 -18.22 12.96 16.83
N PHE A 136 -17.54 13.92 16.15
CA PHE A 136 -17.31 13.85 14.71
C PHE A 136 -16.38 12.69 14.36
N ILE A 137 -15.28 12.53 15.11
CA ILE A 137 -14.32 11.42 14.94
C ILE A 137 -15.01 10.07 15.16
N ASP A 138 -15.83 9.95 16.22
CA ASP A 138 -16.57 8.73 16.53
C ASP A 138 -17.52 8.33 15.40
N ALA A 139 -18.26 9.29 14.85
CA ALA A 139 -19.11 9.06 13.70
C ALA A 139 -18.33 8.62 12.45
N ALA A 140 -17.15 9.19 12.23
CA ALA A 140 -16.26 8.82 11.13
C ALA A 140 -15.72 7.39 11.28
N LEU A 141 -15.28 7.01 12.48
CA LEU A 141 -14.80 5.65 12.75
C LEU A 141 -15.89 4.60 12.50
N ARG A 142 -17.10 4.81 13.03
CA ARG A 142 -18.25 3.91 12.80
C ARG A 142 -18.63 3.78 11.33
N GLN A 143 -18.46 4.83 10.55
CA GLN A 143 -18.75 4.79 9.11
C GLN A 143 -17.72 3.95 8.35
N MET A 144 -16.46 4.00 8.78
CA MET A 144 -15.38 3.18 8.19
C MET A 144 -15.52 1.70 8.56
N GLU A 145 -15.93 1.38 9.79
CA GLU A 145 -16.19 0.00 10.23
C GLU A 145 -17.26 -0.72 9.38
N LYS A 146 -18.26 0.02 8.90
CA LYS A 146 -19.32 -0.54 8.04
C LYS A 146 -18.87 -0.82 6.59
N LYS A 147 -17.72 -0.29 6.19
CA LYS A 147 -17.20 -0.42 4.83
C LYS A 147 -16.35 -1.70 4.65
N TYR A 148 -15.86 -2.25 5.76
CA TYR A 148 -15.06 -3.47 5.83
C TYR A 148 -15.81 -4.59 6.57
#